data_813c15de1e73e805a17f75c1ffe81262
#
_entry.id   813c15de1e73e805a17f75c1ffe81262
#
_cell.length_a   1.000
_cell.length_b   1.000
_cell.length_c   1.000
_cell.angle_alpha   90.00
_cell.angle_beta   90.00
_cell.angle_gamma   90.00
#
_symmetry.space_group_name_H-M   'P 1'
#
loop_
_entity.id
_entity.type
_entity.pdbx_description
1 polymer ?
#
loop_
_entity_poly.entity_id
_entity_poly.type
_entity_poly.pdbx_seq_one_letter_code
_entity_poly.pdbx_strand_id
1 'polypeptide(L)'
;SIKTLEKTLAQPLFIRSTKKVQLTPAGKVLLKHIEPAMNLIQRGESQLLDSGSLGLGQLHIGASDTICRYFLVPYLKQFHKKFPNVPIKVTNATSLSCVDLLDQGKVDLIVTNFPNSNLNHSYIQKTVCNFTDVFIANPAYFNLKQQEIPFEELKQYPILMLDRKSTTSQFLHNLFLQHQLELIPQIELSSNDLLIDLARIGLGIAFIPDYCLSRESKDLFIVKTKEKLPSRQMVAAINPTLPVSQSTEEFLKLLPTI
;
A
#
# COMPACT_ATOMS: atom_id res chain seq x y z
N SER A 1 -6.91 -37.23 -0.87
CA SER A 1 -7.60 -36.50 0.20
C SER A 1 -6.61 -35.82 1.15
N ILE A 2 -7.05 -34.83 1.94
CA ILE A 2 -6.20 -34.18 2.96
C ILE A 2 -5.58 -35.18 3.93
N LYS A 3 -6.36 -36.19 4.38
CA LYS A 3 -5.84 -37.28 5.25
C LYS A 3 -4.72 -38.07 4.59
N THR A 4 -4.77 -38.31 3.30
CA THR A 4 -3.71 -39.00 2.55
C THR A 4 -2.44 -38.14 2.54
N LEU A 5 -2.57 -36.81 2.31
CA LEU A 5 -1.45 -35.88 2.33
C LEU A 5 -0.79 -35.82 3.73
N GLU A 6 -1.60 -35.67 4.80
CA GLU A 6 -1.09 -35.72 6.19
C GLU A 6 -0.33 -37.01 6.49
N LYS A 7 -0.81 -38.12 5.97
CA LYS A 7 -0.15 -39.44 6.10
C LYS A 7 1.18 -39.54 5.34
N THR A 8 1.23 -38.99 4.12
CA THR A 8 2.44 -38.94 3.28
C THR A 8 3.50 -38.03 3.89
N LEU A 9 3.10 -36.90 4.46
CA LEU A 9 4.00 -35.94 5.09
C LEU A 9 4.37 -36.30 6.53
N ALA A 10 3.72 -37.32 7.11
CA ALA A 10 3.84 -37.72 8.52
C ALA A 10 3.62 -36.53 9.49
N GLN A 11 2.76 -35.56 9.09
CA GLN A 11 2.47 -34.34 9.83
C GLN A 11 0.98 -34.01 9.77
N PRO A 12 0.33 -33.71 10.90
CA PRO A 12 -1.04 -33.17 10.87
C PRO A 12 -1.01 -31.74 10.35
N LEU A 13 -1.86 -31.42 9.37
CA LEU A 13 -1.97 -30.08 8.78
C LEU A 13 -3.11 -29.27 9.39
N PHE A 14 -4.10 -29.96 9.98
CA PHE A 14 -5.28 -29.35 10.57
C PHE A 14 -5.52 -29.82 12.01
N ILE A 15 -5.86 -28.88 12.88
CA ILE A 15 -6.46 -29.15 14.19
C ILE A 15 -7.97 -29.14 13.97
N ARG A 16 -8.60 -30.29 14.17
CA ARG A 16 -10.05 -30.48 13.98
C ARG A 16 -10.74 -30.53 15.34
N SER A 17 -11.59 -29.56 15.64
CA SER A 17 -12.52 -29.61 16.76
C SER A 17 -13.95 -29.58 16.22
N THR A 18 -14.91 -29.98 17.04
CA THR A 18 -16.33 -29.99 16.69
C THR A 18 -16.89 -28.60 16.30
N LYS A 19 -16.19 -27.52 16.71
CA LYS A 19 -16.63 -26.13 16.48
C LYS A 19 -15.76 -25.37 15.50
N LYS A 20 -14.52 -25.81 15.19
CA LYS A 20 -13.56 -25.04 14.38
C LYS A 20 -12.49 -25.94 13.76
N VAL A 21 -12.12 -25.64 12.51
CA VAL A 21 -10.94 -26.20 11.86
C VAL A 21 -9.87 -25.12 11.79
N GLN A 22 -8.67 -25.43 12.26
CA GLN A 22 -7.50 -24.51 12.24
C GLN A 22 -6.29 -25.21 11.64
N LEU A 23 -5.40 -24.41 11.04
CA LEU A 23 -4.13 -24.93 10.56
C LEU A 23 -3.15 -25.17 11.72
N THR A 24 -2.41 -26.28 11.66
CA THR A 24 -1.24 -26.49 12.50
C THR A 24 -0.08 -25.60 12.03
N PRO A 25 1.04 -25.48 12.78
CA PRO A 25 2.26 -24.84 12.28
C PRO A 25 2.75 -25.45 10.96
N ALA A 26 2.72 -26.79 10.81
CA ALA A 26 3.06 -27.49 9.57
C ALA A 26 2.08 -27.13 8.43
N GLY A 27 0.78 -27.07 8.72
CA GLY A 27 -0.24 -26.62 7.77
C GLY A 27 -0.02 -25.20 7.29
N LYS A 28 0.37 -24.27 8.17
CA LYS A 28 0.70 -22.89 7.80
C LYS A 28 1.95 -22.82 6.89
N VAL A 29 2.98 -23.61 7.18
CA VAL A 29 4.17 -23.68 6.33
C VAL A 29 3.79 -24.17 4.93
N LEU A 30 3.06 -25.29 4.85
CA LEU A 30 2.64 -25.85 3.56
C LEU A 30 1.75 -24.89 2.77
N LEU A 31 0.81 -24.18 3.43
CA LEU A 31 -0.07 -23.23 2.79
C LEU A 31 0.68 -22.09 2.10
N LYS A 32 1.76 -21.59 2.73
CA LYS A 32 2.61 -20.54 2.12
C LYS A 32 3.20 -20.92 0.76
N HIS A 33 3.37 -22.22 0.51
CA HIS A 33 3.88 -22.74 -0.78
C HIS A 33 2.74 -23.09 -1.73
N ILE A 34 1.65 -23.68 -1.21
CA ILE A 34 0.52 -24.13 -2.05
C ILE A 34 -0.30 -22.94 -2.56
N GLU A 35 -0.55 -21.93 -1.76
CA GLU A 35 -1.41 -20.79 -2.16
C GLU A 35 -0.84 -20.06 -3.39
N PRO A 36 0.44 -19.66 -3.44
CA PRO A 36 1.03 -19.09 -4.65
C PRO A 36 0.98 -20.03 -5.85
N ALA A 37 1.27 -21.32 -5.64
CA ALA A 37 1.25 -22.32 -6.72
C ALA A 37 -0.15 -22.44 -7.35
N MET A 38 -1.20 -22.51 -6.53
CA MET A 38 -2.58 -22.55 -7.01
C MET A 38 -3.00 -21.28 -7.74
N ASN A 39 -2.60 -20.12 -7.22
CA ASN A 39 -2.87 -18.83 -7.88
C ASN A 39 -2.18 -18.75 -9.26
N LEU A 40 -0.95 -19.27 -9.38
CA LEU A 40 -0.24 -19.31 -10.66
C LEU A 40 -0.89 -20.28 -11.67
N ILE A 41 -1.35 -21.44 -11.22
CA ILE A 41 -2.09 -22.40 -12.06
C ILE A 41 -3.35 -21.74 -12.61
N GLN A 42 -4.18 -21.13 -11.74
CA GLN A 42 -5.39 -20.42 -12.14
C GLN A 42 -5.13 -19.29 -13.13
N ARG A 43 -4.02 -18.57 -12.97
CA ARG A 43 -3.61 -17.53 -13.93
C ARG A 43 -3.23 -18.11 -15.29
N GLY A 44 -2.46 -19.20 -15.29
CA GLY A 44 -2.12 -19.89 -16.53
C GLY A 44 -3.35 -20.38 -17.29
N GLU A 45 -4.31 -20.98 -16.59
CA GLU A 45 -5.60 -21.38 -17.16
C GLU A 45 -6.38 -20.17 -17.72
N SER A 46 -6.46 -19.07 -16.96
CA SER A 46 -7.14 -17.85 -17.41
C SER A 46 -6.49 -17.25 -18.66
N GLN A 47 -5.15 -17.25 -18.76
CA GLN A 47 -4.44 -16.78 -19.96
C GLN A 47 -4.74 -17.61 -21.20
N LEU A 48 -4.88 -18.93 -21.07
CA LEU A 48 -5.23 -19.81 -22.18
C LEU A 48 -6.69 -19.62 -22.64
N LEU A 49 -7.58 -19.33 -21.72
CA LEU A 49 -9.02 -19.12 -22.00
C LEU A 49 -9.29 -17.72 -22.55
N ASP A 50 -8.42 -16.76 -22.33
CA ASP A 50 -8.61 -15.35 -22.66
C ASP A 50 -8.14 -15.06 -24.10
N SER A 51 -8.96 -15.46 -25.09
CA SER A 51 -8.69 -15.29 -26.51
C SER A 51 -8.62 -13.82 -26.98
N GLY A 52 -9.04 -12.87 -26.12
CA GLY A 52 -9.12 -11.44 -26.45
C GLY A 52 -7.89 -10.60 -26.13
N SER A 53 -6.98 -11.11 -25.29
CA SER A 53 -5.81 -10.34 -24.80
C SER A 53 -4.54 -10.53 -25.64
N LEU A 54 -4.57 -11.23 -26.77
CA LEU A 54 -3.41 -11.53 -27.63
C LEU A 54 -2.20 -12.14 -26.87
N GLY A 55 -2.47 -12.90 -25.80
CA GLY A 55 -1.43 -13.52 -24.99
C GLY A 55 -0.77 -12.59 -23.94
N LEU A 56 -1.20 -11.32 -23.85
CA LEU A 56 -0.65 -10.35 -22.88
C LEU A 56 -1.03 -10.71 -21.43
N GLY A 57 -2.12 -11.46 -21.23
CA GLY A 57 -2.65 -11.78 -19.91
C GLY A 57 -3.36 -10.58 -19.27
N GLN A 58 -3.73 -10.74 -18.01
CA GLN A 58 -4.37 -9.69 -17.20
C GLN A 58 -3.32 -8.84 -16.47
N LEU A 59 -3.54 -7.52 -16.37
CA LEU A 59 -2.77 -6.65 -15.51
C LEU A 59 -3.38 -6.67 -14.08
N HIS A 60 -2.64 -7.19 -13.11
CA HIS A 60 -3.13 -7.31 -11.74
C HIS A 60 -2.22 -6.56 -10.77
N ILE A 61 -2.70 -5.44 -10.23
CA ILE A 61 -1.95 -4.51 -9.38
C ILE A 61 -2.48 -4.53 -7.95
N GLY A 62 -1.58 -4.57 -6.97
CA GLY A 62 -1.87 -4.29 -5.57
C GLY A 62 -1.41 -2.88 -5.19
N ALA A 63 -2.29 -2.05 -4.66
CA ALA A 63 -1.96 -0.72 -4.18
C ALA A 63 -3.03 -0.20 -3.20
N SER A 64 -2.67 0.79 -2.36
CA SER A 64 -3.65 1.48 -1.54
C SER A 64 -4.59 2.35 -2.38
N ASP A 65 -5.78 2.63 -1.86
CA ASP A 65 -6.75 3.52 -2.52
C ASP A 65 -6.12 4.88 -2.86
N THR A 66 -5.39 5.46 -1.93
CA THR A 66 -4.66 6.72 -2.10
C THR A 66 -3.68 6.67 -3.30
N ILE A 67 -2.85 5.62 -3.38
CA ILE A 67 -1.89 5.46 -4.49
C ILE A 67 -2.64 5.25 -5.81
N CYS A 68 -3.71 4.47 -5.80
CA CYS A 68 -4.54 4.29 -7.00
C CYS A 68 -5.08 5.62 -7.50
N ARG A 69 -5.72 6.39 -6.61
CA ARG A 69 -6.41 7.64 -6.93
C ARG A 69 -5.46 8.74 -7.39
N TYR A 70 -4.39 8.97 -6.65
CA TYR A 70 -3.55 10.14 -6.84
C TYR A 70 -2.32 9.90 -7.73
N PHE A 71 -1.91 8.63 -7.90
CA PHE A 71 -0.74 8.29 -8.70
C PHE A 71 -1.06 7.39 -9.90
N LEU A 72 -1.77 6.26 -9.71
CA LEU A 72 -1.91 5.26 -10.76
C LEU A 72 -2.90 5.61 -11.87
N VAL A 73 -3.94 6.39 -11.61
CA VAL A 73 -5.00 6.70 -12.59
C VAL A 73 -4.48 7.19 -13.95
N PRO A 74 -3.51 8.11 -14.05
CA PRO A 74 -2.98 8.55 -15.35
C PRO A 74 -2.31 7.42 -16.13
N TYR A 75 -1.57 6.54 -15.45
CA TYR A 75 -0.86 5.41 -16.08
C TYR A 75 -1.83 4.30 -16.48
N LEU A 76 -2.84 4.03 -15.67
CA LEU A 76 -3.93 3.11 -16.04
C LEU A 76 -4.67 3.57 -17.29
N LYS A 77 -4.93 4.89 -17.40
CA LYS A 77 -5.51 5.49 -18.60
C LYS A 77 -4.63 5.28 -19.84
N GLN A 78 -3.32 5.51 -19.71
CA GLN A 78 -2.36 5.30 -20.81
C GLN A 78 -2.30 3.82 -21.21
N PHE A 79 -2.24 2.92 -20.22
CA PHE A 79 -2.22 1.48 -20.44
C PHE A 79 -3.50 1.02 -21.17
N HIS A 80 -4.66 1.40 -20.68
CA HIS A 80 -5.93 1.04 -21.29
C HIS A 80 -6.07 1.56 -22.72
N LYS A 81 -5.55 2.78 -23.00
CA LYS A 81 -5.53 3.32 -24.37
C LYS A 81 -4.64 2.48 -25.30
N LYS A 82 -3.50 1.99 -24.80
CA LYS A 82 -2.55 1.16 -25.58
C LYS A 82 -3.03 -0.29 -25.74
N PHE A 83 -3.69 -0.82 -24.72
CA PHE A 83 -4.14 -2.22 -24.62
C PHE A 83 -5.61 -2.30 -24.16
N PRO A 84 -6.58 -1.89 -25.01
CA PRO A 84 -7.97 -1.75 -24.62
C PRO A 84 -8.65 -3.08 -24.22
N ASN A 85 -8.14 -4.19 -24.74
CA ASN A 85 -8.69 -5.53 -24.50
C ASN A 85 -8.02 -6.27 -23.33
N VAL A 86 -7.00 -5.68 -22.69
CA VAL A 86 -6.34 -6.30 -21.53
C VAL A 86 -7.14 -5.97 -20.28
N PRO A 87 -7.64 -6.98 -19.53
CA PRO A 87 -8.34 -6.75 -18.27
C PRO A 87 -7.39 -6.15 -17.24
N ILE A 88 -7.86 -5.13 -16.54
CA ILE A 88 -7.14 -4.50 -15.42
C ILE A 88 -7.86 -4.86 -14.13
N LYS A 89 -7.14 -5.45 -13.19
CA LYS A 89 -7.62 -5.72 -11.84
C LYS A 89 -6.74 -5.00 -10.84
N VAL A 90 -7.35 -4.20 -9.97
CA VAL A 90 -6.69 -3.54 -8.87
C VAL A 90 -7.21 -4.12 -7.56
N THR A 91 -6.31 -4.60 -6.72
CA THR A 91 -6.64 -5.05 -5.36
C THR A 91 -6.19 -3.99 -4.37
N ASN A 92 -7.16 -3.35 -3.71
CA ASN A 92 -6.88 -2.35 -2.69
C ASN A 92 -6.46 -3.02 -1.38
N ALA A 93 -5.28 -2.64 -0.89
CA ALA A 93 -4.74 -3.07 0.38
C ALA A 93 -3.76 -2.01 0.92
N THR A 94 -3.44 -2.07 2.21
CA THR A 94 -2.37 -1.22 2.76
C THR A 94 -1.03 -1.55 2.10
N SER A 95 -0.09 -0.60 2.10
CA SER A 95 1.26 -0.81 1.56
C SER A 95 1.95 -2.04 2.15
N LEU A 96 1.73 -2.34 3.44
CA LEU A 96 2.25 -3.54 4.10
C LEU A 96 1.58 -4.82 3.56
N SER A 97 0.26 -4.83 3.48
CA SER A 97 -0.51 -6.00 3.01
C SER A 97 -0.33 -6.27 1.51
N CYS A 98 0.03 -5.27 0.71
CA CYS A 98 0.32 -5.45 -0.71
C CYS A 98 1.50 -6.41 -0.92
N VAL A 99 2.50 -6.40 -0.04
CA VAL A 99 3.63 -7.35 -0.11
C VAL A 99 3.16 -8.78 0.09
N ASP A 100 2.27 -9.02 1.05
CA ASP A 100 1.68 -10.36 1.27
C ASP A 100 0.89 -10.83 0.04
N LEU A 101 0.14 -9.92 -0.62
CA LEU A 101 -0.58 -10.24 -1.86
C LEU A 101 0.36 -10.60 -3.00
N LEU A 102 1.52 -9.92 -3.08
CA LEU A 102 2.55 -10.21 -4.08
C LEU A 102 3.18 -11.58 -3.84
N ASP A 103 3.53 -11.91 -2.60
CA ASP A 103 4.10 -13.21 -2.23
C ASP A 103 3.14 -14.37 -2.45
N GLN A 104 1.85 -14.14 -2.20
CA GLN A 104 0.80 -15.13 -2.45
C GLN A 104 0.46 -15.28 -3.95
N GLY A 105 1.12 -14.53 -4.82
CA GLY A 105 0.81 -14.54 -6.24
C GLY A 105 -0.61 -14.03 -6.56
N LYS A 106 -1.26 -13.29 -5.67
CA LYS A 106 -2.60 -12.69 -5.89
C LYS A 106 -2.55 -11.43 -6.75
N VAL A 107 -1.39 -10.79 -6.82
CA VAL A 107 -1.09 -9.66 -7.70
C VAL A 107 0.26 -9.88 -8.37
N ASP A 108 0.49 -9.27 -9.54
CA ASP A 108 1.75 -9.36 -10.28
C ASP A 108 2.72 -8.23 -9.93
N LEU A 109 2.14 -7.10 -9.59
CA LEU A 109 2.82 -5.84 -9.32
C LEU A 109 2.18 -5.20 -8.11
N ILE A 110 2.99 -4.59 -7.26
CA ILE A 110 2.51 -3.67 -6.23
C ILE A 110 3.11 -2.28 -6.44
N VAL A 111 2.34 -1.25 -6.05
CA VAL A 111 2.86 0.11 -5.88
C VAL A 111 2.62 0.51 -4.45
N THR A 112 3.70 0.84 -3.74
CA THR A 112 3.68 1.03 -2.29
C THR A 112 4.56 2.21 -1.86
N ASN A 113 4.22 2.85 -0.75
CA ASN A 113 5.08 3.83 -0.12
C ASN A 113 6.26 3.13 0.58
N PHE A 114 7.44 3.71 0.46
CA PHE A 114 8.68 3.24 1.05
C PHE A 114 9.22 4.31 2.06
N PRO A 115 9.83 3.93 3.18
CA PRO A 115 10.12 2.57 3.62
C PRO A 115 8.88 1.74 3.93
N ASN A 116 8.98 0.43 3.66
CA ASN A 116 7.97 -0.58 3.92
C ASN A 116 8.67 -1.78 4.57
N SER A 117 8.33 -2.10 5.82
CA SER A 117 9.00 -3.13 6.60
C SER A 117 8.89 -4.54 6.02
N ASN A 118 7.87 -4.79 5.19
CA ASN A 118 7.65 -6.10 4.56
C ASN A 118 8.38 -6.22 3.21
N LEU A 119 8.79 -5.09 2.60
CA LEU A 119 9.45 -5.07 1.31
C LEU A 119 10.97 -5.03 1.49
N ASN A 120 11.64 -6.15 1.23
CA ASN A 120 13.09 -6.31 1.37
C ASN A 120 13.81 -6.32 -0.01
N HIS A 121 15.11 -6.57 -0.02
CA HIS A 121 15.95 -6.58 -1.23
C HIS A 121 15.74 -7.80 -2.14
N SER A 122 14.93 -8.78 -1.76
CA SER A 122 14.63 -9.94 -2.63
C SER A 122 13.66 -9.60 -3.78
N TYR A 123 12.94 -8.48 -3.67
CA TYR A 123 12.03 -7.99 -4.72
C TYR A 123 12.78 -7.12 -5.71
N ILE A 124 12.36 -7.15 -6.98
CA ILE A 124 12.78 -6.15 -7.97
C ILE A 124 11.95 -4.90 -7.72
N GLN A 125 12.63 -3.81 -7.40
CA GLN A 125 12.01 -2.53 -7.03
C GLN A 125 12.43 -1.43 -7.99
N LYS A 126 11.49 -0.54 -8.31
CA LYS A 126 11.69 0.64 -9.14
C LYS A 126 11.09 1.85 -8.43
N THR A 127 11.90 2.87 -8.12
CA THR A 127 11.37 4.13 -7.59
C THR A 127 10.59 4.87 -8.68
N VAL A 128 9.34 5.21 -8.39
CA VAL A 128 8.42 5.83 -9.35
C VAL A 128 7.97 7.23 -8.94
N CYS A 129 8.14 7.62 -7.68
CA CYS A 129 7.81 8.96 -7.18
C CYS A 129 8.59 9.25 -5.91
N ASN A 130 9.06 10.49 -5.75
CA ASN A 130 9.48 11.02 -4.46
C ASN A 130 8.36 11.92 -3.91
N PHE A 131 8.11 11.86 -2.63
CA PHE A 131 7.09 12.66 -1.96
C PHE A 131 7.50 12.98 -0.52
N THR A 132 6.77 13.89 0.11
CA THR A 132 6.95 14.22 1.53
C THR A 132 5.59 14.15 2.21
N ASP A 133 5.53 13.51 3.37
CA ASP A 133 4.33 13.61 4.19
C ASP A 133 4.30 14.99 4.86
N VAL A 134 3.12 15.59 4.96
CA VAL A 134 2.92 16.95 5.48
C VAL A 134 1.79 17.00 6.49
N PHE A 135 1.90 17.94 7.42
CA PHE A 135 0.79 18.30 8.29
C PHE A 135 -0.06 19.38 7.61
N ILE A 136 -1.37 19.18 7.61
CA ILE A 136 -2.33 20.15 7.03
C ILE A 136 -3.37 20.57 8.05
N ALA A 137 -3.80 21.80 7.98
CA ALA A 137 -4.82 22.37 8.85
C ALA A 137 -5.65 23.43 8.13
N ASN A 138 -6.84 23.72 8.66
CA ASN A 138 -7.67 24.79 8.20
C ASN A 138 -7.37 26.08 8.99
N PRO A 139 -6.98 27.19 8.34
CA PRO A 139 -6.62 28.45 9.00
C PRO A 139 -7.78 29.10 9.77
N ALA A 140 -9.02 28.72 9.50
CA ALA A 140 -10.18 29.21 10.26
C ALA A 140 -10.20 28.70 11.72
N TYR A 141 -9.54 27.55 11.98
CA TYR A 141 -9.52 26.89 13.30
C TYR A 141 -8.13 26.89 13.93
N PHE A 142 -7.05 26.94 13.11
CA PHE A 142 -5.67 26.85 13.58
C PHE A 142 -4.84 28.02 13.03
N ASN A 143 -4.42 28.94 13.93
CA ASN A 143 -3.61 30.11 13.55
C ASN A 143 -2.11 29.79 13.48
N LEU A 144 -1.74 28.83 12.60
CA LEU A 144 -0.36 28.31 12.47
C LEU A 144 0.27 28.59 11.11
N LYS A 145 -0.41 29.30 10.22
CA LYS A 145 0.00 29.47 8.81
C LYS A 145 1.34 30.19 8.63
N GLN A 146 1.69 31.08 9.55
CA GLN A 146 2.92 31.90 9.47
C GLN A 146 3.97 31.50 10.53
N GLN A 147 3.79 30.35 11.18
CA GLN A 147 4.65 29.89 12.25
C GLN A 147 5.34 28.59 11.84
N GLU A 148 6.55 28.38 12.38
CA GLU A 148 7.22 27.08 12.37
C GLU A 148 7.17 26.52 13.80
N ILE A 149 6.44 25.42 13.98
CA ILE A 149 6.23 24.82 15.29
C ILE A 149 7.09 23.56 15.49
N PRO A 150 7.70 23.40 16.67
CA PRO A 150 8.42 22.17 16.97
C PRO A 150 7.45 21.01 17.21
N PHE A 151 7.91 19.77 17.00
CA PHE A 151 7.10 18.57 17.26
C PHE A 151 6.60 18.51 18.71
N GLU A 152 7.37 19.01 19.66
CA GLU A 152 6.97 19.10 21.08
C GLU A 152 5.71 19.94 21.29
N GLU A 153 5.56 21.01 20.51
CA GLU A 153 4.36 21.84 20.54
C GLU A 153 3.26 21.22 19.68
N LEU A 154 3.62 20.71 18.49
CA LEU A 154 2.66 20.11 17.54
C LEU A 154 1.87 18.96 18.16
N LYS A 155 2.50 18.12 19.00
CA LYS A 155 1.82 16.99 19.69
C LYS A 155 0.72 17.40 20.65
N GLN A 156 0.63 18.68 21.01
CA GLN A 156 -0.42 19.21 21.89
C GLN A 156 -1.71 19.54 21.11
N TYR A 157 -1.63 19.61 19.79
CA TYR A 157 -2.80 19.76 18.92
C TYR A 157 -3.43 18.39 18.62
N PRO A 158 -4.74 18.37 18.30
CA PRO A 158 -5.39 17.14 17.87
C PRO A 158 -4.82 16.68 16.53
N ILE A 159 -4.03 15.60 16.55
CA ILE A 159 -3.42 15.01 15.37
C ILE A 159 -4.34 13.94 14.78
N LEU A 160 -4.60 14.04 13.48
CA LEU A 160 -5.39 13.10 12.69
C LEU A 160 -4.44 12.35 11.77
N MET A 161 -4.45 11.04 11.80
CA MET A 161 -3.53 10.25 10.99
C MET A 161 -4.09 8.88 10.60
N LEU A 162 -3.44 8.22 9.67
CA LEU A 162 -3.78 6.85 9.34
C LEU A 162 -3.49 5.91 10.51
N ASP A 163 -4.22 4.79 10.55
CA ASP A 163 -4.03 3.75 11.55
C ASP A 163 -2.63 3.11 11.47
N ARG A 164 -2.22 2.40 12.52
CA ARG A 164 -0.88 1.79 12.66
C ARG A 164 -0.53 0.73 11.60
N LYS A 165 -1.50 0.30 10.80
CA LYS A 165 -1.28 -0.63 9.69
C LYS A 165 -0.75 0.07 8.43
N SER A 166 -0.66 1.40 8.42
CA SER A 166 -0.11 2.15 7.30
C SER A 166 1.38 2.44 7.48
N THR A 167 2.11 2.48 6.37
CA THR A 167 3.52 2.89 6.37
C THR A 167 3.69 4.36 6.76
N THR A 168 2.71 5.22 6.49
CA THR A 168 2.72 6.64 6.86
C THR A 168 2.59 6.81 8.37
N SER A 169 1.72 6.04 9.02
CA SER A 169 1.62 6.05 10.48
C SER A 169 2.89 5.55 11.15
N GLN A 170 3.44 4.43 10.68
CA GLN A 170 4.70 3.90 11.20
C GLN A 170 5.85 4.91 11.03
N PHE A 171 5.91 5.58 9.89
CA PHE A 171 6.91 6.60 9.61
C PHE A 171 6.82 7.76 10.61
N LEU A 172 5.62 8.31 10.85
CA LEU A 172 5.43 9.43 11.77
C LEU A 172 5.74 9.06 13.22
N HIS A 173 5.26 7.91 13.69
CA HIS A 173 5.58 7.43 15.03
C HIS A 173 7.10 7.27 15.23
N ASN A 174 7.79 6.66 14.27
CA ASN A 174 9.24 6.49 14.32
C ASN A 174 9.97 7.85 14.33
N LEU A 175 9.49 8.81 13.54
CA LEU A 175 10.07 10.16 13.48
C LEU A 175 9.96 10.87 14.84
N PHE A 176 8.79 10.79 15.49
CA PHE A 176 8.61 11.37 16.83
C PHE A 176 9.49 10.66 17.87
N LEU A 177 9.59 9.32 17.82
CA LEU A 177 10.48 8.57 18.70
C LEU A 177 11.96 8.94 18.54
N GLN A 178 12.43 9.25 17.33
CA GLN A 178 13.80 9.74 17.08
C GLN A 178 14.06 11.07 17.81
N HIS A 179 13.03 11.88 18.01
CA HIS A 179 13.08 13.12 18.80
C HIS A 179 12.73 12.91 20.27
N GLN A 180 12.67 11.65 20.77
CA GLN A 180 12.32 11.28 22.14
C GLN A 180 10.91 11.74 22.53
N LEU A 181 10.01 11.83 21.57
CA LEU A 181 8.62 12.23 21.75
C LEU A 181 7.69 11.04 21.51
N GLU A 182 6.63 10.97 22.30
CA GLU A 182 5.50 10.06 22.05
C GLU A 182 4.39 10.83 21.34
N LEU A 183 3.88 10.24 20.25
CA LEU A 183 2.75 10.77 19.49
C LEU A 183 1.49 9.97 19.82
N ILE A 184 0.49 10.66 20.34
CA ILE A 184 -0.84 10.09 20.63
C ILE A 184 -1.84 10.81 19.70
N PRO A 185 -2.30 10.15 18.63
CA PRO A 185 -3.26 10.76 17.72
C PRO A 185 -4.64 10.90 18.36
N GLN A 186 -5.35 11.97 18.00
CA GLN A 186 -6.74 12.19 18.41
C GLN A 186 -7.69 11.31 17.60
N ILE A 187 -7.41 11.12 16.31
CA ILE A 187 -8.20 10.31 15.39
C ILE A 187 -7.25 9.43 14.56
N GLU A 188 -7.53 8.13 14.53
CA GLU A 188 -6.89 7.17 13.65
C GLU A 188 -7.95 6.54 12.72
N LEU A 189 -7.70 6.53 11.43
CA LEU A 189 -8.57 5.94 10.43
C LEU A 189 -7.80 5.47 9.19
N SER A 190 -8.46 4.87 8.20
CA SER A 190 -7.78 4.22 7.07
C SER A 190 -7.86 4.98 5.73
N SER A 191 -8.34 6.23 5.71
CA SER A 191 -8.56 7.02 4.48
C SER A 191 -7.92 8.41 4.56
N ASN A 192 -6.97 8.71 3.66
CA ASN A 192 -6.40 10.06 3.55
C ASN A 192 -7.44 11.11 3.12
N ASP A 193 -8.38 10.75 2.25
CA ASP A 193 -9.46 11.67 1.85
C ASP A 193 -10.31 12.10 3.03
N LEU A 194 -10.66 11.14 3.90
CA LEU A 194 -11.41 11.45 5.12
C LEU A 194 -10.57 12.29 6.10
N LEU A 195 -9.25 12.03 6.23
CA LEU A 195 -8.37 12.88 7.04
C LEU A 195 -8.37 14.33 6.54
N ILE A 196 -8.32 14.53 5.22
CA ILE A 196 -8.39 15.86 4.59
C ILE A 196 -9.73 16.55 4.91
N ASP A 197 -10.84 15.82 4.79
CA ASP A 197 -12.17 16.37 5.10
C ASP A 197 -12.31 16.71 6.58
N LEU A 198 -11.80 15.89 7.48
CA LEU A 198 -11.82 16.18 8.92
C LEU A 198 -10.92 17.37 9.30
N ALA A 199 -9.76 17.52 8.66
CA ALA A 199 -8.93 18.71 8.82
C ALA A 199 -9.65 19.98 8.31
N ARG A 200 -10.37 19.87 7.19
CA ARG A 200 -11.15 20.96 6.60
C ARG A 200 -12.22 21.51 7.53
N ILE A 201 -12.90 20.66 8.27
CA ILE A 201 -13.91 21.06 9.27
C ILE A 201 -13.33 21.42 10.64
N GLY A 202 -11.99 21.42 10.78
CA GLY A 202 -11.31 21.89 11.98
C GLY A 202 -11.21 20.87 13.12
N LEU A 203 -11.41 19.57 12.86
CA LEU A 203 -11.28 18.54 13.91
C LEU A 203 -9.84 18.32 14.37
N GLY A 204 -8.85 18.74 13.57
CA GLY A 204 -7.45 18.62 13.94
C GLY A 204 -6.50 18.91 12.78
N ILE A 205 -5.24 18.63 13.01
CA ILE A 205 -4.14 18.71 12.06
C ILE A 205 -3.92 17.32 11.46
N ALA A 206 -4.16 17.15 10.16
CA ALA A 206 -4.00 15.86 9.50
C ALA A 206 -2.60 15.67 8.95
N PHE A 207 -2.06 14.46 9.08
CA PHE A 207 -0.78 14.05 8.49
C PHE A 207 -1.02 13.14 7.30
N ILE A 208 -0.63 13.61 6.11
CA ILE A 208 -0.91 12.97 4.82
C ILE A 208 0.27 13.12 3.85
N PRO A 209 0.40 12.26 2.83
CA PRO A 209 1.31 12.49 1.72
C PRO A 209 0.93 13.75 0.93
N ASP A 210 1.92 14.56 0.53
CA ASP A 210 1.74 15.81 -0.19
C ASP A 210 1.04 15.65 -1.56
N TYR A 211 1.22 14.50 -2.20
CA TYR A 211 0.54 14.19 -3.47
C TYR A 211 -0.98 14.04 -3.33
N CYS A 212 -1.51 13.94 -2.09
CA CYS A 212 -2.95 13.97 -1.83
C CYS A 212 -3.54 15.38 -1.89
N LEU A 213 -2.70 16.42 -1.87
CA LEU A 213 -3.16 17.80 -1.95
C LEU A 213 -3.43 18.19 -3.39
N SER A 214 -4.69 18.37 -3.72
CA SER A 214 -5.10 18.96 -5.00
C SER A 214 -4.97 20.49 -4.98
N ARG A 215 -4.91 21.11 -6.17
CA ARG A 215 -4.99 22.57 -6.30
C ARG A 215 -6.29 23.17 -5.76
N GLU A 216 -7.29 22.35 -5.50
CA GLU A 216 -8.61 22.74 -4.97
C GLU A 216 -8.64 22.82 -3.45
N SER A 217 -7.59 22.38 -2.75
CA SER A 217 -7.49 22.46 -1.28
C SER A 217 -7.12 23.87 -0.79
N LYS A 218 -7.80 24.94 -1.33
CA LYS A 218 -7.51 26.35 -0.99
C LYS A 218 -7.86 26.73 0.45
N ASP A 219 -8.68 25.94 1.10
CA ASP A 219 -9.14 26.07 2.48
C ASP A 219 -8.19 25.43 3.51
N LEU A 220 -7.13 24.78 3.03
CA LEU A 220 -6.12 24.13 3.87
C LEU A 220 -4.75 24.75 3.63
N PHE A 221 -3.89 24.68 4.64
CA PHE A 221 -2.49 25.08 4.53
C PHE A 221 -1.57 24.00 5.11
N ILE A 222 -0.34 23.96 4.64
CA ILE A 222 0.70 23.08 5.20
C ILE A 222 1.26 23.75 6.46
N VAL A 223 1.17 23.07 7.59
CA VAL A 223 1.77 23.48 8.85
C VAL A 223 3.29 23.23 8.75
N LYS A 224 4.09 24.27 8.91
CA LYS A 224 5.54 24.15 8.91
C LYS A 224 6.04 23.69 10.26
N THR A 225 6.97 22.74 10.25
CA THR A 225 7.62 22.22 11.45
C THR A 225 9.08 22.66 11.50
N LYS A 226 9.61 22.89 12.69
CA LYS A 226 11.04 23.17 12.88
C LYS A 226 11.90 21.96 12.54
N GLU A 227 11.43 20.77 12.92
CA GLU A 227 12.06 19.53 12.52
C GLU A 227 11.74 19.23 11.06
N LYS A 228 12.75 18.75 10.35
CA LYS A 228 12.61 18.41 8.94
C LYS A 228 11.80 17.13 8.77
N LEU A 229 10.79 17.17 7.91
CA LEU A 229 10.10 15.99 7.44
C LEU A 229 10.90 15.36 6.29
N PRO A 230 11.47 14.15 6.46
CA PRO A 230 12.26 13.50 5.42
C PRO A 230 11.40 13.15 4.20
N SER A 231 12.01 13.29 3.01
CA SER A 231 11.39 12.79 1.78
C SER A 231 11.31 11.26 1.82
N ARG A 232 10.23 10.72 1.27
CA ARG A 232 9.98 9.30 1.10
C ARG A 232 9.84 8.96 -0.38
N GLN A 233 9.78 7.67 -0.67
CA GLN A 233 9.65 7.17 -2.02
C GLN A 233 8.37 6.36 -2.18
N MET A 234 7.83 6.38 -3.39
CA MET A 234 6.88 5.40 -3.86
C MET A 234 7.61 4.46 -4.80
N VAL A 235 7.45 3.16 -4.60
CA VAL A 235 8.13 2.13 -5.39
C VAL A 235 7.12 1.20 -6.02
N ALA A 236 7.40 0.81 -7.26
CA ALA A 236 6.77 -0.32 -7.91
C ALA A 236 7.64 -1.56 -7.65
N ALA A 237 7.04 -2.69 -7.27
CA ALA A 237 7.78 -3.90 -6.96
C ALA A 237 7.10 -5.15 -7.53
N ILE A 238 7.94 -6.10 -7.97
CA ILE A 238 7.55 -7.44 -8.42
C ILE A 238 8.35 -8.51 -7.66
N ASN A 239 7.77 -9.69 -7.53
CA ASN A 239 8.47 -10.84 -6.97
C ASN A 239 9.20 -11.60 -8.09
N PRO A 240 10.55 -11.61 -8.11
CA PRO A 240 11.31 -12.24 -9.20
C PRO A 240 11.20 -13.78 -9.22
N THR A 241 10.70 -14.38 -8.16
CA THR A 241 10.50 -15.85 -8.09
C THR A 241 9.21 -16.31 -8.75
N LEU A 242 8.32 -15.38 -9.11
CA LEU A 242 7.04 -15.65 -9.76
C LEU A 242 7.07 -15.16 -11.21
N PRO A 243 6.39 -15.86 -12.15
CA PRO A 243 6.28 -15.39 -13.51
C PRO A 243 5.47 -14.09 -13.58
N VAL A 244 5.95 -13.15 -14.37
CA VAL A 244 5.30 -11.85 -14.60
C VAL A 244 4.61 -11.89 -15.97
N SER A 245 3.37 -11.39 -16.04
CA SER A 245 2.65 -11.31 -17.31
C SER A 245 3.24 -10.22 -18.22
N GLN A 246 3.13 -10.39 -19.52
CA GLN A 246 3.59 -9.37 -20.48
C GLN A 246 2.86 -8.03 -20.29
N SER A 247 1.58 -8.05 -19.87
CA SER A 247 0.84 -6.84 -19.52
C SER A 247 1.46 -6.08 -18.34
N THR A 248 1.98 -6.80 -17.35
CA THR A 248 2.69 -6.20 -16.21
C THR A 248 4.01 -5.57 -16.64
N GLU A 249 4.78 -6.23 -17.50
CA GLU A 249 6.02 -5.66 -18.06
C GLU A 249 5.75 -4.38 -18.85
N GLU A 250 4.71 -4.38 -19.70
CA GLU A 250 4.31 -3.20 -20.47
C GLU A 250 3.82 -2.07 -19.57
N PHE A 251 3.12 -2.39 -18.48
CA PHE A 251 2.69 -1.38 -17.52
C PHE A 251 3.88 -0.77 -16.77
N LEU A 252 4.85 -1.59 -16.34
CA LEU A 252 6.07 -1.11 -15.68
C LEU A 252 6.88 -0.14 -16.54
N LYS A 253 6.86 -0.30 -17.87
CA LYS A 253 7.51 0.63 -18.82
C LYS A 253 6.83 2.00 -18.87
N LEU A 254 5.54 2.09 -18.54
CA LEU A 254 4.80 3.37 -18.50
C LEU A 254 5.07 4.15 -17.21
N LEU A 255 5.46 3.47 -16.13
CA LEU A 255 5.76 4.15 -14.87
C LEU A 255 7.08 4.92 -14.98
N PRO A 256 7.18 6.11 -14.37
CA PRO A 256 8.41 6.90 -14.38
C PRO A 256 9.55 6.13 -13.69
N THR A 257 10.78 6.53 -13.99
CA THR A 257 12.00 6.12 -13.28
C THR A 257 12.64 7.39 -12.73
N ILE A 258 12.83 7.45 -11.42
CA ILE A 258 13.40 8.61 -10.71
C ILE A 258 14.74 8.19 -10.09
#